data_13dae49b8323622dbe4613a6eacab820
#
_entry.id   13dae49b8323622dbe4613a6eacab820
#
_cell.length_a   1.000
_cell.length_b   1.000
_cell.length_c   1.000
_cell.angle_alpha   90.00
_cell.angle_beta   90.00
_cell.angle_gamma   90.00
#
_symmetry.space_group_name_H-M   'P 1'
#
loop_
_entity.id
_entity.type
_entity.pdbx_description
1 polymer ?
#
loop_
_entity_poly.entity_id
_entity_poly.type
_entity_poly.pdbx_seq_one_letter_code
_entity_poly.pdbx_strand_id
1 'polypeptide(L)'
;MNFHILTLFPEMVEQGLNTSILGRAMEAGHISLEAVNIRDYTMDKHKKVDDYPYGGGAGMLMQAQPVFDAYKAVEKKVTSKPRVIFLTPQGKTFNQEMAEEFAKEEDLIFLCGHYEGIDERVLEEIVTDEVYIGDYVLTGGELASMVMIDAIARLVPGVLNNDESAHTESFHNDLLEYPQYSRPEVWQGKEVPKVLLSGDHKKISKWRLEQSEERTRTKRPDLYAKYQRTQLVIDELMKKKVIHMDMIESLRLGNGKLICFDERGILLRDKKSGVYMISAGNAEAGKAILEEMSAKDKEQMVMLVVHDVNLFADEADAEANGFFMGQGCYQAVYTRGVTLPVRKDVKIEQLDASYADIVCEHYRLIKDKGFIEAKLNSGVVYGVFTNGQLAGFAGQHEEGSMGMLEIFPEFRGKGLASVLEAFTINRVLSEGRIPYCQIFDDNIASFKLQEKFGLRISKEKLWWMHKK
;
A
#
# COMPACT_ATOMS: atom_id res chain seq x y z
N MET A 1 -9.49 10.59 6.66
CA MET A 1 -9.53 10.90 5.21
C MET A 1 -10.79 11.69 4.91
N ASN A 2 -10.69 12.77 4.11
CA ASN A 2 -11.81 13.67 3.84
C ASN A 2 -12.15 13.66 2.34
N PHE A 3 -13.44 13.53 2.03
CA PHE A 3 -13.98 13.57 0.66
C PHE A 3 -14.80 14.85 0.48
N HIS A 4 -14.39 15.70 -0.46
CA HIS A 4 -15.11 16.91 -0.83
C HIS A 4 -15.65 16.74 -2.24
N ILE A 5 -16.96 16.91 -2.41
CA ILE A 5 -17.63 16.68 -3.70
C ILE A 5 -18.25 17.97 -4.20
N LEU A 6 -17.65 18.58 -5.23
CA LEU A 6 -18.20 19.74 -5.90
C LEU A 6 -19.27 19.27 -6.89
N THR A 7 -20.53 19.58 -6.62
CA THR A 7 -21.68 19.06 -7.34
C THR A 7 -22.83 20.07 -7.46
N LEU A 8 -23.76 19.82 -8.36
CA LEU A 8 -25.03 20.54 -8.44
C LEU A 8 -26.14 19.83 -7.63
N PHE A 9 -25.90 18.62 -7.13
CA PHE A 9 -26.87 17.74 -6.46
C PHE A 9 -26.33 17.13 -5.17
N PRO A 10 -26.03 17.96 -4.15
CA PRO A 10 -25.42 17.49 -2.90
C PRO A 10 -26.25 16.38 -2.22
N GLU A 11 -27.59 16.51 -2.23
CA GLU A 11 -28.47 15.54 -1.56
C GLU A 11 -28.35 14.14 -2.17
N MET A 12 -28.09 14.02 -3.46
CA MET A 12 -27.90 12.73 -4.15
C MET A 12 -26.68 11.99 -3.58
N VAL A 13 -25.59 12.71 -3.38
CA VAL A 13 -24.33 12.15 -2.89
C VAL A 13 -24.44 11.81 -1.40
N GLU A 14 -24.98 12.73 -0.59
CA GLU A 14 -25.15 12.55 0.84
C GLU A 14 -26.07 11.37 1.18
N GLN A 15 -27.22 11.26 0.54
CA GLN A 15 -28.15 10.16 0.75
C GLN A 15 -27.58 8.82 0.32
N GLY A 16 -26.80 8.79 -0.79
CA GLY A 16 -26.22 7.58 -1.32
C GLY A 16 -25.07 7.02 -0.48
N LEU A 17 -24.24 7.87 0.10
CA LEU A 17 -23.03 7.47 0.82
C LEU A 17 -23.21 7.40 2.34
N ASN A 18 -24.18 8.10 2.92
CA ASN A 18 -24.39 8.16 4.37
C ASN A 18 -25.17 6.93 4.90
N THR A 19 -24.86 5.74 4.40
CA THR A 19 -25.53 4.50 4.81
C THR A 19 -24.51 3.36 4.95
N SER A 20 -24.94 2.28 5.63
CA SER A 20 -24.20 1.02 5.75
C SER A 20 -22.78 1.20 6.31
N ILE A 21 -21.76 0.71 5.61
CA ILE A 21 -20.34 0.73 6.03
C ILE A 21 -19.83 2.17 6.06
N LEU A 22 -20.06 2.94 5.00
CA LEU A 22 -19.57 4.33 4.88
C LEU A 22 -20.22 5.23 5.94
N GLY A 23 -21.53 5.12 6.18
CA GLY A 23 -22.21 5.88 7.23
C GLY A 23 -21.61 5.62 8.62
N ARG A 24 -21.35 4.36 8.96
CA ARG A 24 -20.68 3.99 10.22
C ARG A 24 -19.24 4.49 10.31
N ALA A 25 -18.50 4.48 9.19
CA ALA A 25 -17.14 4.98 9.14
C ALA A 25 -17.09 6.50 9.36
N MET A 26 -18.08 7.24 8.83
CA MET A 26 -18.25 8.68 9.12
C MET A 26 -18.61 8.94 10.58
N GLU A 27 -19.56 8.18 11.15
CA GLU A 27 -19.92 8.27 12.58
C GLU A 27 -18.72 7.97 13.50
N ALA A 28 -17.86 7.03 13.12
CA ALA A 28 -16.64 6.68 13.84
C ALA A 28 -15.46 7.67 13.60
N GLY A 29 -15.59 8.61 12.66
CA GLY A 29 -14.57 9.61 12.34
C GLY A 29 -13.39 9.08 11.52
N HIS A 30 -13.50 7.90 10.90
CA HIS A 30 -12.46 7.38 9.99
C HIS A 30 -12.41 8.12 8.67
N ILE A 31 -13.59 8.54 8.18
CA ILE A 31 -13.74 9.34 6.96
C ILE A 31 -14.71 10.49 7.22
N SER A 32 -14.62 11.54 6.41
CA SER A 32 -15.62 12.60 6.34
C SER A 32 -16.07 12.83 4.90
N LEU A 33 -17.29 13.33 4.74
CA LEU A 33 -17.88 13.65 3.44
C LEU A 33 -18.50 15.03 3.50
N GLU A 34 -18.12 15.90 2.58
CA GLU A 34 -18.69 17.23 2.39
C GLU A 34 -19.14 17.39 0.93
N ALA A 35 -20.45 17.43 0.70
CA ALA A 35 -21.01 17.75 -0.60
C ALA A 35 -21.21 19.27 -0.72
N VAL A 36 -20.45 19.89 -1.63
CA VAL A 36 -20.43 21.35 -1.83
C VAL A 36 -21.27 21.69 -3.04
N ASN A 37 -22.35 22.46 -2.84
CA ASN A 37 -23.22 22.90 -3.92
C ASN A 37 -22.56 24.05 -4.68
N ILE A 38 -22.15 23.80 -5.92
CA ILE A 38 -21.54 24.82 -6.81
C ILE A 38 -22.44 26.03 -7.01
N ARG A 39 -23.79 25.85 -6.94
CA ARG A 39 -24.78 26.95 -7.08
C ARG A 39 -24.68 27.99 -5.95
N ASP A 40 -24.10 27.67 -4.83
CA ASP A 40 -23.95 28.62 -3.72
C ASP A 40 -22.79 29.60 -3.92
N TYR A 41 -21.97 29.35 -4.96
CA TYR A 41 -20.79 30.16 -5.31
C TYR A 41 -20.98 31.05 -6.54
N THR A 42 -22.17 31.08 -7.14
CA THR A 42 -22.48 32.02 -8.21
C THR A 42 -22.98 33.34 -7.65
N MET A 43 -22.60 34.44 -8.29
CA MET A 43 -23.09 35.80 -7.99
C MET A 43 -24.46 36.09 -8.65
N ASP A 44 -24.96 35.16 -9.47
CA ASP A 44 -26.26 35.31 -10.11
C ASP A 44 -27.41 35.15 -9.10
N LYS A 45 -28.35 36.10 -9.11
CA LYS A 45 -29.51 36.12 -8.19
C LYS A 45 -30.43 34.90 -8.32
N HIS A 46 -30.41 34.20 -9.44
CA HIS A 46 -31.18 33.00 -9.73
C HIS A 46 -30.34 31.73 -9.56
N LYS A 47 -29.12 31.82 -8.99
CA LYS A 47 -28.16 30.76 -8.79
C LYS A 47 -27.81 30.02 -10.10
N LYS A 48 -27.75 30.77 -11.22
CA LYS A 48 -27.35 30.23 -12.52
C LYS A 48 -25.85 29.94 -12.51
N VAL A 49 -25.47 28.73 -12.97
CA VAL A 49 -24.07 28.24 -13.00
C VAL A 49 -23.66 27.76 -14.39
N ASP A 50 -24.51 27.95 -15.38
CA ASP A 50 -24.36 27.44 -16.73
C ASP A 50 -24.58 28.56 -17.75
N ASP A 51 -23.98 28.41 -18.96
CA ASP A 51 -24.19 29.32 -20.08
C ASP A 51 -24.01 28.59 -21.42
N TYR A 52 -24.34 29.25 -22.52
CA TYR A 52 -24.15 28.69 -23.85
C TYR A 52 -22.66 28.58 -24.19
N PRO A 53 -22.23 27.46 -24.84
CA PRO A 53 -20.84 27.32 -25.25
C PRO A 53 -20.49 28.31 -26.36
N TYR A 54 -19.28 28.87 -26.34
CA TYR A 54 -18.73 29.62 -27.46
C TYR A 54 -18.63 28.70 -28.69
N GLY A 55 -18.89 29.25 -29.83
CA GLY A 55 -18.94 28.50 -31.11
C GLY A 55 -20.28 27.86 -31.43
N GLY A 56 -21.25 27.94 -30.53
CA GLY A 56 -22.57 27.33 -30.68
C GLY A 56 -22.57 25.85 -30.34
N GLY A 57 -23.72 25.23 -30.42
CA GLY A 57 -23.95 23.81 -30.10
C GLY A 57 -25.23 23.62 -29.31
N ALA A 58 -25.64 22.39 -29.10
CA ALA A 58 -26.77 22.05 -28.24
C ALA A 58 -26.30 22.02 -26.76
N GLY A 59 -27.22 22.34 -25.86
CA GLY A 59 -26.97 22.25 -24.40
C GLY A 59 -26.30 23.46 -23.80
N MET A 60 -25.89 23.31 -22.54
CA MET A 60 -25.30 24.33 -21.68
C MET A 60 -23.95 23.85 -21.19
N LEU A 61 -23.09 24.77 -20.77
CA LEU A 61 -21.78 24.50 -20.22
C LEU A 61 -21.70 25.10 -18.81
N MET A 62 -21.13 24.40 -17.85
CA MET A 62 -20.89 24.97 -16.52
C MET A 62 -19.85 26.07 -16.58
N GLN A 63 -20.18 27.21 -15.97
CA GLN A 63 -19.32 28.40 -15.95
C GLN A 63 -18.09 28.18 -15.07
N ALA A 64 -16.94 28.73 -15.50
CA ALA A 64 -15.66 28.60 -14.78
C ALA A 64 -15.71 29.21 -13.37
N GLN A 65 -16.27 30.42 -13.19
CA GLN A 65 -16.17 31.15 -11.93
C GLN A 65 -16.87 30.46 -10.76
N PRO A 66 -18.14 29.97 -10.85
CA PRO A 66 -18.76 29.25 -9.74
C PRO A 66 -18.01 27.98 -9.34
N VAL A 67 -17.46 27.24 -10.32
CA VAL A 67 -16.65 26.03 -10.06
C VAL A 67 -15.36 26.40 -9.34
N PHE A 68 -14.66 27.43 -9.82
CA PHE A 68 -13.43 27.91 -9.21
C PHE A 68 -13.64 28.42 -7.78
N ASP A 69 -14.69 29.19 -7.53
CA ASP A 69 -14.98 29.73 -6.20
C ASP A 69 -15.37 28.61 -5.22
N ALA A 70 -16.12 27.59 -5.66
CA ALA A 70 -16.40 26.40 -4.87
C ALA A 70 -15.12 25.62 -4.52
N TYR A 71 -14.23 25.43 -5.50
CA TYR A 71 -12.91 24.81 -5.26
C TYR A 71 -12.10 25.62 -4.23
N LYS A 72 -12.00 26.94 -4.41
CA LYS A 72 -11.26 27.82 -3.48
C LYS A 72 -11.83 27.82 -2.06
N ALA A 73 -13.13 27.60 -1.90
CA ALA A 73 -13.74 27.48 -0.58
C ALA A 73 -13.32 26.18 0.13
N VAL A 74 -13.15 25.07 -0.61
CA VAL A 74 -12.62 23.80 -0.07
C VAL A 74 -11.12 23.90 0.16
N GLU A 75 -10.35 24.40 -0.80
CA GLU A 75 -8.88 24.54 -0.71
C GLU A 75 -8.44 25.29 0.56
N LYS A 76 -9.21 26.29 1.03
CA LYS A 76 -8.93 27.01 2.28
C LYS A 76 -9.10 26.20 3.55
N LYS A 77 -9.81 25.08 3.49
CA LYS A 77 -10.09 24.20 4.65
C LYS A 77 -9.06 23.11 4.81
N VAL A 78 -8.38 22.72 3.71
CA VAL A 78 -7.41 21.63 3.68
C VAL A 78 -6.00 22.13 4.01
N THR A 79 -5.19 21.25 4.60
CA THR A 79 -3.84 21.59 5.09
C THR A 79 -2.76 21.46 4.03
N SER A 80 -2.99 20.64 3.01
CA SER A 80 -2.08 20.40 1.88
C SER A 80 -2.78 20.66 0.56
N LYS A 81 -2.02 20.75 -0.54
CA LYS A 81 -2.62 20.89 -1.87
C LYS A 81 -3.39 19.59 -2.19
N PRO A 82 -4.74 19.63 -2.28
CA PRO A 82 -5.53 18.42 -2.49
C PRO A 82 -5.42 17.94 -3.94
N ARG A 83 -5.63 16.64 -4.15
CA ARG A 83 -5.87 16.11 -5.50
C ARG A 83 -7.31 16.42 -5.90
N VAL A 84 -7.47 16.94 -7.12
CA VAL A 84 -8.76 17.28 -7.72
C VAL A 84 -9.06 16.30 -8.85
N ILE A 85 -10.05 15.46 -8.63
CA ILE A 85 -10.43 14.38 -9.54
C ILE A 85 -11.64 14.84 -10.36
N PHE A 86 -11.45 15.05 -11.65
CA PHE A 86 -12.52 15.32 -12.59
C PHE A 86 -13.01 14.04 -13.25
N LEU A 87 -14.32 13.84 -13.21
CA LEU A 87 -14.98 12.63 -13.72
C LEU A 87 -15.35 12.82 -15.19
N THR A 88 -14.53 12.32 -16.09
CA THR A 88 -14.64 12.54 -17.54
C THR A 88 -14.21 11.30 -18.34
N PRO A 89 -14.93 10.97 -19.44
CA PRO A 89 -14.51 9.88 -20.36
C PRO A 89 -13.12 10.07 -20.98
N GLN A 90 -12.54 11.26 -20.93
CA GLN A 90 -11.21 11.57 -21.47
C GLN A 90 -10.07 11.08 -20.56
N GLY A 91 -10.38 10.75 -19.30
CA GLY A 91 -9.43 10.39 -18.30
C GLY A 91 -8.93 8.93 -18.38
N LYS A 92 -8.29 8.49 -17.30
CA LYS A 92 -7.84 7.10 -17.13
C LYS A 92 -8.94 6.25 -16.50
N THR A 93 -9.02 4.98 -16.90
CA THR A 93 -9.99 4.04 -16.29
C THR A 93 -9.63 3.81 -14.82
N PHE A 94 -10.58 4.07 -13.93
CA PHE A 94 -10.48 3.77 -12.51
C PHE A 94 -10.27 2.27 -12.26
N ASN A 95 -9.35 1.94 -11.39
CA ASN A 95 -9.04 0.56 -11.00
C ASN A 95 -8.57 0.49 -9.54
N GLN A 96 -8.34 -0.72 -9.05
CA GLN A 96 -7.93 -0.94 -7.66
C GLN A 96 -6.59 -0.25 -7.31
N GLU A 97 -5.62 -0.23 -8.23
CA GLU A 97 -4.34 0.45 -8.01
C GLU A 97 -4.52 1.97 -7.79
N MET A 98 -5.41 2.59 -8.56
CA MET A 98 -5.75 4.01 -8.36
C MET A 98 -6.48 4.24 -7.04
N ALA A 99 -7.38 3.33 -6.64
CA ALA A 99 -8.04 3.42 -5.33
C ALA A 99 -7.01 3.35 -4.19
N GLU A 100 -6.04 2.44 -4.27
CA GLU A 100 -4.92 2.32 -3.31
C GLU A 100 -4.02 3.57 -3.29
N GLU A 101 -3.83 4.24 -4.43
CA GLU A 101 -3.08 5.49 -4.52
C GLU A 101 -3.86 6.64 -3.85
N PHE A 102 -5.14 6.80 -4.18
CA PHE A 102 -5.99 7.83 -3.61
C PHE A 102 -6.26 7.66 -2.11
N ALA A 103 -6.31 6.42 -1.62
CA ALA A 103 -6.50 6.14 -0.19
C ALA A 103 -5.36 6.62 0.72
N LYS A 104 -4.21 7.04 0.16
CA LYS A 104 -3.07 7.60 0.89
C LYS A 104 -3.19 9.11 1.13
N GLU A 105 -4.12 9.76 0.45
CA GLU A 105 -4.34 11.20 0.58
C GLU A 105 -5.17 11.52 1.83
N GLU A 106 -4.92 12.67 2.42
CA GLU A 106 -5.73 13.16 3.54
C GLU A 106 -7.04 13.76 3.04
N ASP A 107 -6.98 14.50 1.93
CA ASP A 107 -8.10 15.21 1.31
C ASP A 107 -8.18 14.89 -0.18
N LEU A 108 -9.38 14.53 -0.67
CA LEU A 108 -9.70 14.38 -2.09
C LEU A 108 -10.87 15.27 -2.47
N ILE A 109 -10.74 15.98 -3.59
CA ILE A 109 -11.83 16.77 -4.18
C ILE A 109 -12.32 16.06 -5.45
N PHE A 110 -13.61 15.72 -5.49
CA PHE A 110 -14.27 15.22 -6.68
C PHE A 110 -15.04 16.34 -7.36
N LEU A 111 -14.75 16.57 -8.63
CA LEU A 111 -15.47 17.54 -9.46
C LEU A 111 -16.48 16.80 -10.36
N CYS A 112 -17.75 16.98 -10.07
CA CYS A 112 -18.85 16.40 -10.83
C CYS A 112 -19.31 17.36 -11.91
N GLY A 113 -19.00 17.03 -13.18
CA GLY A 113 -19.51 17.74 -14.35
C GLY A 113 -20.97 17.44 -14.60
N HIS A 114 -21.66 18.39 -15.22
CA HIS A 114 -23.04 18.28 -15.66
C HIS A 114 -23.25 18.97 -17.00
N TYR A 115 -24.43 18.86 -17.59
CA TYR A 115 -24.77 19.40 -18.92
C TYR A 115 -23.86 18.84 -20.02
N GLU A 116 -23.28 19.71 -20.88
CA GLU A 116 -22.30 19.32 -21.92
C GLU A 116 -20.85 19.30 -21.37
N GLY A 117 -20.64 19.70 -20.11
CA GLY A 117 -19.34 19.73 -19.46
C GLY A 117 -19.09 21.00 -18.65
N ILE A 118 -17.82 21.27 -18.37
CA ILE A 118 -17.33 22.40 -17.60
C ILE A 118 -16.40 23.22 -18.49
N ASP A 119 -16.36 24.54 -18.29
CA ASP A 119 -15.44 25.44 -19.01
C ASP A 119 -13.98 24.97 -18.84
N GLU A 120 -13.31 24.74 -19.96
CA GLU A 120 -11.97 24.13 -20.01
C GLU A 120 -10.93 24.90 -19.18
N ARG A 121 -11.05 26.23 -19.14
CA ARG A 121 -10.09 27.09 -18.42
C ARG A 121 -10.03 26.80 -16.92
N VAL A 122 -11.14 26.44 -16.28
CA VAL A 122 -11.13 26.05 -14.87
C VAL A 122 -10.63 24.63 -14.69
N LEU A 123 -10.89 23.75 -15.63
CA LEU A 123 -10.32 22.38 -15.59
C LEU A 123 -8.79 22.43 -15.65
N GLU A 124 -8.22 23.16 -16.61
CA GLU A 124 -6.76 23.37 -16.71
C GLU A 124 -6.13 23.96 -15.45
N GLU A 125 -6.87 24.81 -14.72
CA GLU A 125 -6.37 25.50 -13.52
C GLU A 125 -6.38 24.62 -12.26
N ILE A 126 -7.42 23.75 -12.08
CA ILE A 126 -7.62 23.10 -10.79
C ILE A 126 -7.50 21.57 -10.84
N VAL A 127 -7.72 20.91 -11.99
CA VAL A 127 -7.76 19.45 -12.08
C VAL A 127 -6.36 18.85 -12.03
N THR A 128 -6.19 17.84 -11.18
CA THR A 128 -4.95 17.08 -11.11
C THR A 128 -5.07 15.70 -11.76
N ASP A 129 -6.28 15.15 -11.76
CA ASP A 129 -6.57 13.79 -12.22
C ASP A 129 -7.87 13.74 -13.02
N GLU A 130 -7.80 13.23 -14.24
CA GLU A 130 -8.98 12.92 -15.05
C GLU A 130 -9.23 11.42 -15.00
N VAL A 131 -10.45 11.02 -14.58
CA VAL A 131 -10.78 9.63 -14.31
C VAL A 131 -12.18 9.27 -14.82
N TYR A 132 -12.36 8.05 -15.32
CA TYR A 132 -13.68 7.49 -15.64
C TYR A 132 -13.83 6.06 -15.14
N ILE A 133 -15.07 5.58 -15.01
CA ILE A 133 -15.39 4.28 -14.42
C ILE A 133 -15.79 3.20 -15.46
N GLY A 134 -15.77 3.53 -16.73
CA GLY A 134 -16.10 2.59 -17.83
C GLY A 134 -16.53 3.32 -19.09
N ASP A 135 -16.49 2.63 -20.24
CA ASP A 135 -16.83 3.16 -21.57
C ASP A 135 -18.34 3.31 -21.77
N TYR A 136 -18.95 4.21 -21.02
CA TYR A 136 -20.35 4.61 -21.13
C TYR A 136 -20.52 6.04 -20.59
N VAL A 137 -21.59 6.71 -21.02
CA VAL A 137 -21.89 8.09 -20.65
C VAL A 137 -22.93 8.12 -19.54
N LEU A 138 -22.68 8.90 -18.50
CA LEU A 138 -23.61 9.20 -17.41
C LEU A 138 -24.20 10.61 -17.58
N THR A 139 -25.27 10.91 -16.87
CA THR A 139 -25.90 12.24 -16.89
C THR A 139 -25.15 13.30 -16.10
N GLY A 140 -24.21 12.87 -15.21
CA GLY A 140 -23.37 13.70 -14.37
C GLY A 140 -22.28 12.89 -13.69
N GLY A 141 -21.40 13.56 -12.95
CA GLY A 141 -20.27 12.92 -12.26
C GLY A 141 -20.62 12.26 -10.92
N GLU A 142 -21.80 12.49 -10.37
CA GLU A 142 -22.18 12.10 -9.01
C GLU A 142 -22.12 10.59 -8.79
N LEU A 143 -22.70 9.78 -9.68
CA LEU A 143 -22.67 8.32 -9.56
C LEU A 143 -21.26 7.77 -9.65
N ALA A 144 -20.44 8.32 -10.55
CA ALA A 144 -19.04 7.91 -10.69
C ALA A 144 -18.24 8.26 -9.44
N SER A 145 -18.43 9.46 -8.87
CA SER A 145 -17.77 9.86 -7.61
C SER A 145 -18.14 8.93 -6.46
N MET A 146 -19.42 8.56 -6.34
CA MET A 146 -19.89 7.64 -5.29
C MET A 146 -19.27 6.25 -5.42
N VAL A 147 -19.14 5.71 -6.64
CA VAL A 147 -18.46 4.43 -6.88
C VAL A 147 -16.99 4.50 -6.48
N MET A 148 -16.30 5.59 -6.85
CA MET A 148 -14.89 5.77 -6.49
C MET A 148 -14.70 5.98 -5.00
N ILE A 149 -15.53 6.79 -4.35
CA ILE A 149 -15.48 7.03 -2.89
C ILE A 149 -15.69 5.72 -2.12
N ASP A 150 -16.65 4.89 -2.52
CA ASP A 150 -16.86 3.57 -1.87
C ASP A 150 -15.61 2.70 -2.00
N ALA A 151 -15.03 2.60 -3.19
CA ALA A 151 -13.84 1.79 -3.44
C ALA A 151 -12.60 2.31 -2.67
N ILE A 152 -12.43 3.64 -2.56
CA ILE A 152 -11.30 4.27 -1.85
C ILE A 152 -11.49 4.15 -0.33
N ALA A 153 -12.68 4.48 0.16
CA ALA A 153 -12.98 4.49 1.60
C ALA A 153 -12.77 3.12 2.26
N ARG A 154 -13.05 2.01 1.56
CA ARG A 154 -12.80 0.64 2.04
C ARG A 154 -11.33 0.36 2.36
N LEU A 155 -10.41 1.11 1.79
CA LEU A 155 -8.96 0.99 1.98
C LEU A 155 -8.44 1.84 3.14
N VAL A 156 -9.29 2.72 3.69
CA VAL A 156 -8.95 3.54 4.85
C VAL A 156 -8.99 2.67 6.11
N PRO A 157 -7.93 2.68 6.95
CA PRO A 157 -7.90 1.89 8.19
C PRO A 157 -9.10 2.16 9.09
N GLY A 158 -9.71 1.09 9.61
CA GLY A 158 -10.87 1.17 10.51
C GLY A 158 -12.23 1.27 9.81
N VAL A 159 -12.31 1.46 8.50
CA VAL A 159 -13.58 1.47 7.75
C VAL A 159 -14.19 0.08 7.63
N LEU A 160 -13.37 -0.93 7.39
CA LEU A 160 -13.78 -2.33 7.43
C LEU A 160 -13.42 -2.93 8.79
N ASN A 161 -14.32 -3.76 9.34
CA ASN A 161 -14.12 -4.41 10.66
C ASN A 161 -13.00 -5.47 10.67
N ASN A 162 -12.53 -5.90 9.50
CA ASN A 162 -11.50 -6.91 9.36
C ASN A 162 -10.58 -6.52 8.20
N ASP A 163 -9.42 -6.00 8.54
CA ASP A 163 -8.39 -5.60 7.55
C ASP A 163 -7.87 -6.80 6.72
N GLU A 164 -7.98 -8.04 7.24
CA GLU A 164 -7.65 -9.25 6.48
C GLU A 164 -8.60 -9.50 5.30
N SER A 165 -9.82 -8.97 5.33
CA SER A 165 -10.79 -9.14 4.25
C SER A 165 -10.31 -8.50 2.95
N ALA A 166 -9.67 -7.34 3.02
CA ALA A 166 -9.16 -6.63 1.84
C ALA A 166 -8.04 -7.41 1.11
N HIS A 167 -7.27 -8.24 1.82
CA HIS A 167 -6.17 -9.02 1.26
C HIS A 167 -6.59 -10.31 0.54
N THR A 168 -7.84 -10.74 0.67
CA THR A 168 -8.36 -11.96 0.03
C THR A 168 -9.41 -11.69 -1.04
N GLU A 169 -9.72 -10.43 -1.30
CA GLU A 169 -10.71 -10.02 -2.30
C GLU A 169 -10.17 -10.06 -3.73
N SER A 170 -11.07 -9.95 -4.69
CA SER A 170 -10.72 -9.88 -6.12
C SER A 170 -9.79 -8.70 -6.40
N PHE A 171 -8.87 -8.90 -7.35
CA PHE A 171 -7.80 -7.98 -7.79
C PHE A 171 -6.57 -7.94 -6.88
N HIS A 172 -6.62 -8.55 -5.71
CA HIS A 172 -5.41 -8.78 -4.94
C HIS A 172 -4.55 -9.85 -5.64
N ASN A 173 -3.27 -9.60 -5.83
CA ASN A 173 -2.36 -10.49 -6.57
C ASN A 173 -2.85 -10.88 -7.99
N ASP A 174 -3.56 -9.98 -8.67
CA ASP A 174 -4.11 -10.22 -10.01
C ASP A 174 -5.05 -11.46 -10.11
N LEU A 175 -5.63 -11.92 -9.01
CA LEU A 175 -6.57 -13.02 -8.97
C LEU A 175 -7.99 -12.55 -8.64
N LEU A 176 -8.98 -13.31 -9.12
CA LEU A 176 -10.36 -13.24 -8.64
C LEU A 176 -10.50 -14.06 -7.37
N GLU A 177 -11.40 -13.64 -6.51
CA GLU A 177 -11.73 -14.36 -5.29
C GLU A 177 -12.28 -15.78 -5.58
N TYR A 178 -11.93 -16.72 -4.70
CA TYR A 178 -12.46 -18.09 -4.73
C TYR A 178 -13.99 -18.12 -4.44
N PRO A 179 -14.70 -19.23 -4.78
CA PRO A 179 -16.13 -19.35 -4.50
C PRO A 179 -16.42 -19.45 -3.00
N GLN A 180 -17.36 -18.66 -2.54
CA GLN A 180 -17.84 -18.63 -1.15
C GLN A 180 -19.08 -19.52 -0.99
N TYR A 181 -19.21 -20.16 0.16
CA TYR A 181 -20.34 -21.03 0.50
C TYR A 181 -20.87 -20.66 1.87
N SER A 182 -22.21 -20.56 1.98
CA SER A 182 -22.92 -20.34 3.24
C SER A 182 -23.67 -21.60 3.69
N ARG A 183 -24.20 -21.60 4.88
CA ARG A 183 -25.14 -22.65 5.35
C ARG A 183 -26.48 -22.54 4.62
N PRO A 184 -27.18 -23.67 4.38
CA PRO A 184 -26.88 -25.04 4.80
C PRO A 184 -25.80 -25.72 3.95
N GLU A 185 -25.24 -26.87 4.43
CA GLU A 185 -24.23 -27.67 3.72
C GLU A 185 -24.69 -28.18 2.37
N VAL A 186 -26.00 -28.50 2.26
CA VAL A 186 -26.64 -28.94 1.01
C VAL A 186 -27.75 -27.94 0.67
N TRP A 187 -27.67 -27.33 -0.49
CA TRP A 187 -28.71 -26.44 -1.03
C TRP A 187 -29.15 -26.92 -2.42
N GLN A 188 -30.41 -27.30 -2.56
CA GLN A 188 -31.00 -27.83 -3.80
C GLN A 188 -30.16 -28.96 -4.44
N GLY A 189 -29.67 -29.89 -3.62
CA GLY A 189 -28.87 -31.03 -4.06
C GLY A 189 -27.39 -30.69 -4.39
N LYS A 190 -26.96 -29.44 -4.20
CA LYS A 190 -25.58 -29.01 -4.36
C LYS A 190 -24.88 -28.95 -2.99
N GLU A 191 -23.78 -29.66 -2.88
CA GLU A 191 -23.02 -29.76 -1.61
C GLU A 191 -21.89 -28.74 -1.54
N VAL A 192 -21.59 -28.28 -0.32
CA VAL A 192 -20.36 -27.55 -0.03
C VAL A 192 -19.14 -28.48 -0.23
N PRO A 193 -18.06 -28.03 -0.89
CA PRO A 193 -16.85 -28.84 -1.04
C PRO A 193 -16.32 -29.37 0.30
N LYS A 194 -16.11 -30.70 0.41
CA LYS A 194 -15.72 -31.39 1.64
C LYS A 194 -14.44 -30.82 2.28
N VAL A 195 -13.52 -30.28 1.47
CA VAL A 195 -12.30 -29.65 1.97
C VAL A 195 -12.58 -28.47 2.89
N LEU A 196 -13.64 -27.71 2.62
CA LEU A 196 -14.05 -26.55 3.45
C LEU A 196 -14.64 -26.97 4.81
N LEU A 197 -15.10 -28.21 4.93
CA LEU A 197 -15.65 -28.80 6.16
C LEU A 197 -14.59 -29.54 6.98
N SER A 198 -13.36 -29.68 6.46
CA SER A 198 -12.31 -30.51 7.06
C SER A 198 -11.64 -29.92 8.31
N GLY A 199 -11.73 -28.59 8.52
CA GLY A 199 -10.97 -27.90 9.55
C GLY A 199 -9.46 -27.80 9.30
N ASP A 200 -8.96 -28.38 8.19
CA ASP A 200 -7.55 -28.34 7.81
C ASP A 200 -7.24 -27.04 7.06
N HIS A 201 -6.80 -26.03 7.80
CA HIS A 201 -6.52 -24.70 7.24
C HIS A 201 -5.53 -24.72 6.06
N LYS A 202 -4.54 -25.63 6.06
CA LYS A 202 -3.58 -25.73 4.94
C LYS A 202 -4.25 -26.25 3.66
N LYS A 203 -5.11 -27.28 3.78
CA LYS A 203 -5.85 -27.80 2.64
C LYS A 203 -6.88 -26.79 2.14
N ILE A 204 -7.54 -26.08 3.06
CA ILE A 204 -8.52 -25.04 2.72
C ILE A 204 -7.83 -23.90 1.96
N SER A 205 -6.68 -23.38 2.45
CA SER A 205 -5.94 -22.29 1.77
C SER A 205 -5.45 -22.73 0.39
N LYS A 206 -4.93 -23.94 0.25
CA LYS A 206 -4.51 -24.48 -1.04
C LYS A 206 -5.69 -24.57 -2.02
N TRP A 207 -6.82 -25.11 -1.59
CA TRP A 207 -8.02 -25.22 -2.41
C TRP A 207 -8.54 -23.86 -2.85
N ARG A 208 -8.55 -22.87 -1.94
CA ARG A 208 -8.96 -21.49 -2.24
C ARG A 208 -8.09 -20.88 -3.35
N LEU A 209 -6.77 -21.04 -3.26
CA LEU A 209 -5.85 -20.57 -4.28
C LEU A 209 -6.11 -21.25 -5.63
N GLU A 210 -6.23 -22.57 -5.67
CA GLU A 210 -6.53 -23.34 -6.89
C GLU A 210 -7.86 -22.87 -7.54
N GLN A 211 -8.87 -22.57 -6.72
CA GLN A 211 -10.15 -22.03 -7.23
C GLN A 211 -10.03 -20.60 -7.75
N SER A 212 -9.23 -19.75 -7.11
CA SER A 212 -8.96 -18.40 -7.57
C SER A 212 -8.22 -18.41 -8.91
N GLU A 213 -7.19 -19.24 -9.05
CA GLU A 213 -6.42 -19.39 -10.30
C GLU A 213 -7.32 -19.88 -11.45
N GLU A 214 -8.11 -20.94 -11.24
CA GLU A 214 -9.00 -21.50 -12.26
C GLU A 214 -10.09 -20.50 -12.68
N ARG A 215 -10.67 -19.81 -11.69
CA ARG A 215 -11.71 -18.80 -11.94
C ARG A 215 -11.12 -17.61 -12.70
N THR A 216 -9.92 -17.17 -12.36
CA THR A 216 -9.25 -16.04 -13.02
C THR A 216 -8.86 -16.43 -14.44
N ARG A 217 -8.28 -17.61 -14.62
CA ARG A 217 -7.91 -18.13 -15.94
C ARG A 217 -9.08 -18.15 -16.90
N THR A 218 -10.27 -18.55 -16.40
CA THR A 218 -11.47 -18.70 -17.24
C THR A 218 -12.19 -17.40 -17.49
N LYS A 219 -12.30 -16.53 -16.47
CA LYS A 219 -13.15 -15.32 -16.52
C LYS A 219 -12.38 -14.04 -16.82
N ARG A 220 -11.10 -13.97 -16.43
CA ARG A 220 -10.23 -12.79 -16.60
C ARG A 220 -8.83 -13.24 -17.05
N PRO A 221 -8.70 -13.73 -18.29
CA PRO A 221 -7.42 -14.19 -18.83
C PRO A 221 -6.35 -13.07 -18.85
N ASP A 222 -6.76 -11.81 -18.92
CA ASP A 222 -5.91 -10.64 -18.81
C ASP A 222 -5.23 -10.54 -17.44
N LEU A 223 -5.96 -10.73 -16.34
CA LEU A 223 -5.42 -10.78 -14.98
C LEU A 223 -4.57 -12.04 -14.78
N TYR A 224 -5.04 -13.18 -15.30
CA TYR A 224 -4.28 -14.42 -15.18
C TYR A 224 -2.91 -14.36 -15.85
N ALA A 225 -2.81 -13.67 -17.00
CA ALA A 225 -1.52 -13.44 -17.66
C ALA A 225 -0.57 -12.57 -16.79
N LYS A 226 -1.10 -11.56 -16.09
CA LYS A 226 -0.31 -10.77 -15.14
C LYS A 226 0.16 -11.62 -13.96
N TYR A 227 -0.75 -12.39 -13.36
CA TYR A 227 -0.44 -13.34 -12.29
C TYR A 227 0.67 -14.31 -12.69
N GLN A 228 0.55 -14.96 -13.87
CA GLN A 228 1.59 -15.86 -14.39
C GLN A 228 2.95 -15.16 -14.55
N ARG A 229 2.95 -13.92 -15.06
CA ARG A 229 4.19 -13.13 -15.17
C ARG A 229 4.83 -12.88 -13.80
N THR A 230 4.03 -12.56 -12.79
CA THR A 230 4.51 -12.39 -11.42
C THR A 230 5.07 -13.71 -10.86
N GLN A 231 4.44 -14.86 -11.13
CA GLN A 231 4.97 -16.17 -10.72
C GLN A 231 6.32 -16.49 -11.38
N LEU A 232 6.48 -16.17 -12.67
CA LEU A 232 7.78 -16.32 -13.36
C LEU A 232 8.88 -15.45 -12.74
N VAL A 233 8.55 -14.23 -12.32
CA VAL A 233 9.49 -13.35 -11.61
C VAL A 233 9.87 -13.95 -10.25
N ILE A 234 8.90 -14.44 -9.49
CA ILE A 234 9.16 -15.09 -8.20
C ILE A 234 10.07 -16.33 -8.39
N ASP A 235 9.81 -17.16 -9.40
CA ASP A 235 10.62 -18.34 -9.69
C ASP A 235 12.07 -17.94 -10.05
N GLU A 236 12.27 -16.86 -10.79
CA GLU A 236 13.61 -16.34 -11.09
C GLU A 236 14.34 -15.86 -9.83
N LEU A 237 13.68 -15.07 -8.99
CA LEU A 237 14.22 -14.58 -7.73
C LEU A 237 14.51 -15.71 -6.74
N MET A 238 13.72 -16.78 -6.77
CA MET A 238 13.91 -17.98 -5.91
C MET A 238 15.20 -18.72 -6.19
N LYS A 239 15.87 -18.51 -7.32
CA LYS A 239 17.20 -19.09 -7.61
C LYS A 239 18.25 -18.62 -6.61
N LYS A 240 18.12 -17.37 -6.13
CA LYS A 240 18.95 -16.77 -5.07
C LYS A 240 18.07 -16.25 -3.92
N LYS A 241 17.15 -17.08 -3.43
CA LYS A 241 16.06 -16.70 -2.53
C LYS A 241 16.47 -15.95 -1.28
N VAL A 242 17.69 -16.12 -0.79
CA VAL A 242 18.09 -15.46 0.46
C VAL A 242 18.28 -13.96 0.23
N ILE A 243 19.00 -13.57 -0.81
CA ILE A 243 19.24 -12.14 -1.08
C ILE A 243 18.02 -11.42 -1.64
N HIS A 244 17.11 -12.16 -2.28
CA HIS A 244 15.90 -11.60 -2.91
C HIS A 244 14.63 -11.76 -2.06
N MET A 245 14.74 -12.10 -0.77
CA MET A 245 13.54 -12.44 0.01
C MET A 245 12.57 -11.26 0.18
N ASP A 246 13.08 -10.06 0.29
CA ASP A 246 12.28 -8.82 0.31
C ASP A 246 11.47 -8.63 -0.98
N MET A 247 12.11 -8.80 -2.16
CA MET A 247 11.44 -8.77 -3.46
C MET A 247 10.38 -9.87 -3.59
N ILE A 248 10.72 -11.10 -3.17
CA ILE A 248 9.82 -12.26 -3.21
C ILE A 248 8.61 -12.04 -2.31
N GLU A 249 8.79 -11.59 -1.06
CA GLU A 249 7.68 -11.34 -0.14
C GLU A 249 6.82 -10.16 -0.60
N SER A 250 7.42 -9.08 -1.12
CA SER A 250 6.68 -7.97 -1.71
C SER A 250 5.75 -8.45 -2.84
N LEU A 251 6.25 -9.30 -3.75
CA LEU A 251 5.43 -9.86 -4.83
C LEU A 251 4.37 -10.85 -4.31
N ARG A 252 4.72 -11.76 -3.40
CA ARG A 252 3.78 -12.75 -2.84
C ARG A 252 2.63 -12.11 -2.07
N LEU A 253 2.87 -10.97 -1.44
CA LEU A 253 1.87 -10.21 -0.69
C LEU A 253 1.08 -9.23 -1.56
N GLY A 254 1.33 -9.18 -2.88
CA GLY A 254 0.67 -8.25 -3.80
C GLY A 254 1.09 -6.78 -3.65
N ASN A 255 2.10 -6.52 -2.83
CA ASN A 255 2.67 -5.19 -2.65
C ASN A 255 3.65 -4.83 -3.77
N GLY A 256 4.30 -5.81 -4.40
CA GLY A 256 5.28 -5.60 -5.46
C GLY A 256 4.62 -5.23 -6.80
N LYS A 257 4.87 -4.00 -7.28
CA LYS A 257 4.53 -3.57 -8.63
C LYS A 257 5.74 -3.84 -9.53
N LEU A 258 5.59 -4.77 -10.47
CA LEU A 258 6.64 -5.08 -11.43
C LEU A 258 6.77 -3.94 -12.46
N ILE A 259 7.96 -3.36 -12.56
CA ILE A 259 8.28 -2.28 -13.51
C ILE A 259 9.05 -2.83 -14.71
N CYS A 260 10.06 -3.67 -14.46
CA CYS A 260 10.86 -4.32 -15.52
C CYS A 260 11.06 -5.79 -15.17
N PHE A 261 10.95 -6.66 -16.18
CA PHE A 261 11.36 -8.06 -16.15
C PHE A 261 11.74 -8.50 -17.57
N ASP A 262 13.03 -8.60 -17.80
CA ASP A 262 13.63 -9.09 -19.03
C ASP A 262 15.00 -9.74 -18.75
N GLU A 263 15.80 -10.02 -19.79
CA GLU A 263 17.12 -10.65 -19.68
C GLU A 263 18.16 -9.82 -18.92
N ARG A 264 17.94 -8.51 -18.76
CA ARG A 264 18.83 -7.59 -18.03
C ARG A 264 18.64 -7.70 -16.54
N GLY A 265 17.39 -7.96 -16.09
CA GLY A 265 17.07 -8.08 -14.68
C GLY A 265 15.62 -7.81 -14.32
N ILE A 266 15.41 -7.53 -13.04
CA ILE A 266 14.12 -7.32 -12.43
C ILE A 266 14.15 -5.99 -11.66
N LEU A 267 13.19 -5.12 -11.93
CA LEU A 267 12.91 -3.92 -11.14
C LEU A 267 11.46 -3.96 -10.69
N LEU A 268 11.24 -3.80 -9.40
CA LEU A 268 9.91 -3.66 -8.83
C LEU A 268 9.87 -2.49 -7.84
N ARG A 269 8.65 -2.02 -7.56
CA ARG A 269 8.36 -1.07 -6.49
C ARG A 269 7.46 -1.74 -5.47
N ASP A 270 7.82 -1.71 -4.22
CA ASP A 270 6.91 -2.05 -3.13
C ASP A 270 5.90 -0.90 -2.92
N LYS A 271 4.61 -1.17 -3.09
CA LYS A 271 3.54 -0.16 -3.04
C LYS A 271 3.33 0.39 -1.64
N LYS A 272 3.62 -0.42 -0.61
CA LYS A 272 3.41 -0.06 0.78
C LYS A 272 4.51 0.88 1.30
N SER A 273 5.78 0.50 1.09
CA SER A 273 6.93 1.28 1.53
C SER A 273 7.38 2.35 0.52
N GLY A 274 6.96 2.22 -0.75
CA GLY A 274 7.45 3.08 -1.84
C GLY A 274 8.87 2.75 -2.31
N VAL A 275 9.53 1.76 -1.72
CA VAL A 275 10.92 1.37 -2.04
C VAL A 275 10.98 0.66 -3.39
N TYR A 276 11.93 1.07 -4.21
CA TYR A 276 12.28 0.38 -5.44
C TYR A 276 13.36 -0.66 -5.15
N MET A 277 13.25 -1.83 -5.77
CA MET A 277 14.14 -2.98 -5.57
C MET A 277 14.61 -3.50 -6.92
N ILE A 278 15.92 -3.57 -7.13
CA ILE A 278 16.51 -4.01 -8.39
C ILE A 278 17.44 -5.21 -8.18
N SER A 279 17.31 -6.21 -9.05
CA SER A 279 18.26 -7.30 -9.24
C SER A 279 18.63 -7.33 -10.72
N ALA A 280 19.91 -7.24 -11.06
CA ALA A 280 20.39 -7.17 -12.43
C ALA A 280 21.53 -8.13 -12.68
N GLY A 281 21.74 -8.51 -13.95
CA GLY A 281 22.83 -9.41 -14.34
C GLY A 281 24.22 -8.78 -14.16
N ASN A 282 24.33 -7.45 -14.30
CA ASN A 282 25.54 -6.65 -14.10
C ASN A 282 25.17 -5.17 -13.92
N ALA A 283 26.17 -4.34 -13.61
CA ALA A 283 25.97 -2.91 -13.35
C ALA A 283 25.43 -2.13 -14.56
N GLU A 284 25.90 -2.45 -15.76
CA GLU A 284 25.47 -1.79 -17.01
C GLU A 284 23.98 -2.08 -17.28
N ALA A 285 23.57 -3.34 -17.17
CA ALA A 285 22.18 -3.76 -17.30
C ALA A 285 21.28 -3.07 -16.27
N GLY A 286 21.73 -2.97 -15.03
CA GLY A 286 20.98 -2.29 -13.97
C GLY A 286 20.82 -0.78 -14.22
N LYS A 287 21.88 -0.10 -14.64
CA LYS A 287 21.83 1.33 -15.02
C LYS A 287 20.86 1.54 -16.19
N ALA A 288 20.93 0.69 -17.23
CA ALA A 288 20.00 0.76 -18.37
C ALA A 288 18.52 0.59 -17.96
N ILE A 289 18.22 -0.34 -17.05
CA ILE A 289 16.85 -0.50 -16.51
C ILE A 289 16.38 0.80 -15.82
N LEU A 290 17.23 1.45 -15.02
CA LEU A 290 16.89 2.71 -14.35
C LEU A 290 16.70 3.86 -15.32
N GLU A 291 17.49 3.92 -16.39
CA GLU A 291 17.36 4.94 -17.45
C GLU A 291 16.04 4.82 -18.22
N GLU A 292 15.54 3.62 -18.43
CA GLU A 292 14.30 3.34 -19.17
C GLU A 292 13.03 3.49 -18.32
N MET A 293 13.14 3.75 -17.01
CA MET A 293 11.98 4.01 -16.16
C MET A 293 11.12 5.17 -16.67
N SER A 294 9.81 5.07 -16.45
CA SER A 294 8.90 6.17 -16.74
C SER A 294 9.26 7.44 -15.94
N ALA A 295 8.90 8.62 -16.47
CA ALA A 295 9.12 9.88 -15.75
C ALA A 295 8.45 9.86 -14.37
N LYS A 296 7.22 9.31 -14.26
CA LYS A 296 6.49 9.15 -13.00
C LYS A 296 7.27 8.27 -12.01
N ASP A 297 7.77 7.10 -12.43
CA ASP A 297 8.53 6.22 -11.53
C ASP A 297 9.86 6.86 -11.11
N LYS A 298 10.54 7.58 -12.01
CA LYS A 298 11.75 8.32 -11.67
C LYS A 298 11.48 9.41 -10.63
N GLU A 299 10.38 10.15 -10.76
CA GLU A 299 9.99 11.18 -9.81
C GLU A 299 9.62 10.60 -8.44
N GLN A 300 8.89 9.50 -8.43
CA GLN A 300 8.44 8.84 -7.20
C GLN A 300 9.53 8.06 -6.46
N MET A 301 10.64 7.74 -7.11
CA MET A 301 11.72 6.98 -6.50
C MET A 301 12.53 7.86 -5.54
N VAL A 302 12.36 7.61 -4.24
CA VAL A 302 13.16 8.20 -3.17
C VAL A 302 14.25 7.23 -2.71
N MET A 303 13.94 5.93 -2.67
CA MET A 303 14.83 4.88 -2.19
C MET A 303 14.90 3.73 -3.18
N LEU A 304 16.11 3.21 -3.37
CA LEU A 304 16.42 2.04 -4.20
C LEU A 304 17.24 1.03 -3.40
N VAL A 305 16.79 -0.23 -3.37
CA VAL A 305 17.58 -1.36 -2.86
C VAL A 305 18.18 -2.12 -4.04
N VAL A 306 19.49 -2.24 -4.04
CA VAL A 306 20.25 -2.92 -5.10
C VAL A 306 20.69 -4.29 -4.59
N HIS A 307 20.33 -5.35 -5.33
CA HIS A 307 20.66 -6.73 -5.06
C HIS A 307 21.65 -7.28 -6.07
N ASP A 308 22.44 -8.27 -5.68
CA ASP A 308 23.32 -9.09 -6.55
C ASP A 308 24.52 -8.37 -7.18
N VAL A 309 24.44 -7.08 -7.46
CA VAL A 309 25.48 -6.34 -8.19
C VAL A 309 25.86 -5.08 -7.45
N ASN A 310 27.10 -4.65 -7.63
CA ASN A 310 27.49 -3.29 -7.29
C ASN A 310 27.11 -2.40 -8.48
N LEU A 311 25.94 -1.77 -8.38
CA LEU A 311 25.40 -0.92 -9.46
C LEU A 311 26.31 0.29 -9.73
N PHE A 312 26.92 0.82 -8.69
CA PHE A 312 27.90 1.89 -8.74
C PHE A 312 29.24 1.41 -8.18
N ALA A 313 30.33 1.89 -8.75
CA ALA A 313 31.69 1.46 -8.37
C ALA A 313 32.04 1.93 -6.96
N ASP A 314 31.63 3.14 -6.60
CA ASP A 314 31.86 3.79 -5.31
C ASP A 314 30.81 4.90 -5.07
N GLU A 315 30.95 5.62 -3.95
CA GLU A 315 30.07 6.74 -3.59
C GLU A 315 30.09 7.87 -4.64
N ALA A 316 31.25 8.14 -5.26
CA ALA A 316 31.37 9.20 -6.27
C ALA A 316 30.62 8.83 -7.57
N ASP A 317 30.68 7.55 -7.99
CA ASP A 317 29.90 7.06 -9.14
C ASP A 317 28.39 7.09 -8.82
N ALA A 318 27.98 6.70 -7.62
CA ALA A 318 26.59 6.79 -7.17
C ALA A 318 26.11 8.26 -7.19
N GLU A 319 26.93 9.17 -6.66
CA GLU A 319 26.62 10.59 -6.61
C GLU A 319 26.49 11.22 -8.01
N ALA A 320 27.38 10.87 -8.93
CA ALA A 320 27.32 11.30 -10.32
C ALA A 320 26.04 10.81 -11.04
N ASN A 321 25.47 9.69 -10.61
CA ASN A 321 24.21 9.14 -11.12
C ASN A 321 22.96 9.58 -10.30
N GLY A 322 23.10 10.53 -9.38
CA GLY A 322 21.98 11.11 -8.62
C GLY A 322 21.55 10.31 -7.40
N PHE A 323 22.45 9.50 -6.81
CA PHE A 323 22.18 8.71 -5.61
C PHE A 323 23.22 8.98 -4.51
N PHE A 324 22.75 8.87 -3.27
CA PHE A 324 23.63 8.71 -2.11
C PHE A 324 23.69 7.23 -1.75
N MET A 325 24.91 6.69 -1.63
CA MET A 325 25.12 5.30 -1.26
C MET A 325 25.00 5.15 0.26
N GLY A 326 24.04 4.34 0.72
CA GLY A 326 23.90 3.99 2.12
C GLY A 326 24.83 2.86 2.53
N GLN A 327 24.71 2.44 3.79
CA GLN A 327 25.49 1.32 4.32
C GLN A 327 25.05 -0.01 3.69
N GLY A 328 26.02 -0.85 3.32
CA GLY A 328 25.77 -2.20 2.84
C GLY A 328 25.24 -3.10 3.95
N CYS A 329 24.32 -3.99 3.61
CA CYS A 329 23.78 -4.95 4.56
C CYS A 329 23.63 -6.35 3.94
N TYR A 330 23.45 -7.34 4.79
CA TYR A 330 23.19 -8.73 4.42
C TYR A 330 21.74 -9.09 4.72
N GLN A 331 21.10 -9.82 3.85
CA GLN A 331 19.77 -10.35 4.08
C GLN A 331 19.85 -11.66 4.87
N ALA A 332 19.08 -11.78 5.94
CA ALA A 332 18.96 -12.98 6.74
C ALA A 332 17.52 -13.51 6.69
N VAL A 333 17.32 -14.81 6.44
CA VAL A 333 16.02 -15.43 6.18
C VAL A 333 15.80 -16.67 7.02
N TYR A 334 14.68 -16.73 7.73
CA TYR A 334 14.25 -17.91 8.46
C TYR A 334 13.49 -18.87 7.54
N THR A 335 14.16 -19.95 7.12
CA THR A 335 13.63 -20.87 6.08
C THR A 335 12.99 -22.14 6.63
N ARG A 336 13.01 -22.36 7.96
CA ARG A 336 12.55 -23.64 8.55
C ARG A 336 11.04 -23.75 8.63
N GLY A 337 10.30 -22.64 8.68
CA GLY A 337 8.83 -22.62 8.70
C GLY A 337 8.19 -23.21 9.96
N VAL A 338 8.96 -23.40 11.04
CA VAL A 338 8.47 -23.92 12.32
C VAL A 338 8.56 -22.83 13.40
N THR A 339 7.57 -22.79 14.28
CA THR A 339 7.56 -21.84 15.41
C THR A 339 8.68 -22.12 16.39
N LEU A 340 9.19 -21.06 16.99
CA LEU A 340 10.25 -21.08 17.99
C LEU A 340 9.67 -21.02 19.41
N PRO A 341 10.33 -21.66 20.40
CA PRO A 341 9.90 -21.53 21.78
C PRO A 341 10.16 -20.10 22.29
N VAL A 342 9.11 -19.49 22.87
CA VAL A 342 9.20 -18.17 23.51
C VAL A 342 9.12 -18.36 25.02
N ARG A 343 9.99 -17.69 25.77
CA ARG A 343 9.98 -17.70 27.24
C ARG A 343 8.65 -17.14 27.76
N LYS A 344 8.05 -17.82 28.74
CA LYS A 344 6.75 -17.46 29.32
C LYS A 344 6.88 -16.57 30.59
N ASP A 345 8.08 -16.41 31.09
CA ASP A 345 8.38 -15.65 32.31
C ASP A 345 8.60 -14.13 32.05
N VAL A 346 8.46 -13.72 30.81
CA VAL A 346 8.50 -12.31 30.39
C VAL A 346 7.20 -11.95 29.66
N LYS A 347 6.73 -10.74 29.87
CA LYS A 347 5.53 -10.22 29.22
C LYS A 347 5.91 -9.54 27.92
N ILE A 348 5.20 -9.84 26.83
CA ILE A 348 5.34 -9.15 25.56
C ILE A 348 3.99 -8.53 25.23
N GLU A 349 3.97 -7.25 24.90
CA GLU A 349 2.74 -6.52 24.56
C GLU A 349 2.98 -5.64 23.34
N GLN A 350 1.94 -5.42 22.56
CA GLN A 350 1.92 -4.43 21.49
C GLN A 350 2.05 -3.04 22.12
N LEU A 351 2.93 -2.22 21.54
CA LEU A 351 3.11 -0.84 21.98
C LEU A 351 2.21 0.08 21.16
N ASP A 352 1.62 1.07 21.81
CA ASP A 352 0.84 2.14 21.20
C ASP A 352 1.62 3.47 21.17
N ALA A 353 1.00 4.52 20.65
CA ALA A 353 1.62 5.84 20.51
C ALA A 353 2.09 6.46 21.84
N SER A 354 1.61 6.01 23.02
CA SER A 354 2.07 6.51 24.31
C SER A 354 3.54 6.18 24.60
N TYR A 355 4.10 5.19 23.88
CA TYR A 355 5.50 4.80 23.95
C TYR A 355 6.41 5.54 22.95
N ALA A 356 5.89 6.50 22.17
CA ALA A 356 6.65 7.13 21.09
C ALA A 356 7.93 7.80 21.57
N ASP A 357 7.89 8.51 22.69
CA ASP A 357 9.05 9.23 23.24
C ASP A 357 10.18 8.26 23.60
N ILE A 358 9.88 7.17 24.33
CA ILE A 358 10.89 6.20 24.76
C ILE A 358 11.44 5.40 23.55
N VAL A 359 10.59 5.08 22.55
CA VAL A 359 11.04 4.44 21.32
C VAL A 359 11.94 5.36 20.53
N CYS A 360 11.60 6.65 20.35
CA CYS A 360 12.46 7.66 19.70
C CYS A 360 13.80 7.84 20.41
N GLU A 361 13.82 7.82 21.73
CA GLU A 361 15.07 7.94 22.51
C GLU A 361 16.03 6.79 22.21
N HIS A 362 15.53 5.56 22.16
CA HIS A 362 16.35 4.36 22.06
C HIS A 362 16.57 3.84 20.64
N TYR A 363 15.64 4.10 19.68
CA TYR A 363 15.81 3.66 18.31
C TYR A 363 16.84 4.51 17.57
N ARG A 364 17.89 3.86 17.03
CA ARG A 364 19.09 4.57 16.54
C ARG A 364 18.95 5.07 15.11
N LEU A 365 18.17 4.38 14.25
CA LEU A 365 18.15 4.64 12.82
C LEU A 365 17.28 5.84 12.45
N ILE A 366 16.13 6.01 13.09
CA ILE A 366 15.16 7.06 12.75
C ILE A 366 14.74 7.76 14.04
N LYS A 367 14.90 9.09 14.07
CA LYS A 367 14.56 9.96 15.21
C LYS A 367 13.30 10.81 14.96
N ASP A 368 12.65 10.61 13.82
CA ASP A 368 11.41 11.30 13.50
C ASP A 368 10.25 10.72 14.34
N LYS A 369 9.67 11.58 15.18
CA LYS A 369 8.60 11.18 16.11
C LYS A 369 7.32 10.81 15.37
N GLY A 370 6.99 11.53 14.29
CA GLY A 370 5.79 11.24 13.49
C GLY A 370 5.87 9.85 12.83
N PHE A 371 7.05 9.51 12.30
CA PHE A 371 7.31 8.17 11.78
C PHE A 371 7.14 7.09 12.86
N ILE A 372 7.69 7.29 14.06
CA ILE A 372 7.58 6.33 15.17
C ILE A 372 6.13 6.19 15.64
N GLU A 373 5.39 7.30 15.78
CA GLU A 373 3.97 7.27 16.13
C GLU A 373 3.14 6.51 15.10
N ALA A 374 3.38 6.73 13.81
CA ALA A 374 2.72 5.98 12.74
C ALA A 374 3.03 4.47 12.83
N LYS A 375 4.28 4.10 13.13
CA LYS A 375 4.68 2.69 13.34
C LYS A 375 4.00 2.05 14.53
N LEU A 376 3.91 2.74 15.65
CA LEU A 376 3.22 2.27 16.85
C LEU A 376 1.72 2.08 16.58
N ASN A 377 1.09 3.06 15.93
CA ASN A 377 -0.33 3.01 15.56
C ASN A 377 -0.65 1.89 14.56
N SER A 378 0.30 1.50 13.71
CA SER A 378 0.13 0.37 12.79
C SER A 378 0.16 -1.01 13.47
N GLY A 379 0.45 -1.07 14.78
CA GLY A 379 0.39 -2.30 15.58
C GLY A 379 1.50 -3.32 15.30
N VAL A 380 2.60 -2.90 14.67
CA VAL A 380 3.72 -3.79 14.29
C VAL A 380 4.89 -3.75 15.26
N VAL A 381 4.81 -2.95 16.34
CA VAL A 381 5.87 -2.80 17.34
C VAL A 381 5.44 -3.44 18.65
N TYR A 382 6.30 -4.27 19.22
CA TYR A 382 6.08 -5.03 20.46
C TYR A 382 7.17 -4.77 21.47
N GLY A 383 6.78 -4.54 22.70
CA GLY A 383 7.69 -4.34 23.84
C GLY A 383 7.82 -5.60 24.70
N VAL A 384 8.99 -5.85 25.22
CA VAL A 384 9.24 -6.85 26.27
C VAL A 384 9.33 -6.16 27.63
N PHE A 385 8.58 -6.67 28.61
CA PHE A 385 8.48 -6.09 29.93
C PHE A 385 9.13 -7.00 30.99
N THR A 386 9.88 -6.38 31.89
CA THR A 386 10.50 -7.04 33.06
C THR A 386 10.14 -6.26 34.32
N ASN A 387 9.52 -6.92 35.30
CA ASN A 387 9.05 -6.27 36.53
C ASN A 387 8.15 -5.03 36.28
N GLY A 388 7.32 -5.09 35.24
CA GLY A 388 6.41 -4.00 34.87
C GLY A 388 7.06 -2.83 34.12
N GLN A 389 8.37 -2.89 33.85
CA GLN A 389 9.09 -1.86 33.09
C GLN A 389 9.37 -2.36 31.66
N LEU A 390 9.25 -1.46 30.68
CA LEU A 390 9.65 -1.74 29.30
C LEU A 390 11.17 -1.92 29.27
N ALA A 391 11.63 -3.06 28.78
CA ALA A 391 13.05 -3.42 28.73
C ALA A 391 13.65 -3.38 27.31
N GLY A 392 12.81 -3.28 26.31
CA GLY A 392 13.19 -3.23 24.91
C GLY A 392 11.98 -3.46 24.00
N PHE A 393 12.20 -3.33 22.71
CA PHE A 393 11.14 -3.50 21.70
C PHE A 393 11.71 -4.11 20.42
N ALA A 394 10.81 -4.64 19.59
CA ALA A 394 11.06 -5.07 18.22
C ALA A 394 9.84 -4.78 17.35
N GLY A 395 10.05 -4.63 16.05
CA GLY A 395 8.96 -4.33 15.11
C GLY A 395 9.25 -4.83 13.71
N GLN A 396 8.41 -4.37 12.77
CA GLN A 396 8.56 -4.63 11.34
C GLN A 396 8.65 -3.30 10.59
N HIS A 397 9.49 -3.26 9.55
CA HIS A 397 9.54 -2.17 8.60
C HIS A 397 8.37 -2.26 7.60
N GLU A 398 8.18 -1.22 6.78
CA GLU A 398 7.02 -1.16 5.87
C GLU A 398 7.10 -2.20 4.75
N GLU A 399 8.32 -2.47 4.26
CA GLU A 399 8.58 -3.52 3.28
C GLU A 399 8.45 -4.94 3.88
N GLY A 400 8.18 -5.03 5.19
CA GLY A 400 7.88 -6.28 5.88
C GLY A 400 9.05 -7.00 6.52
N SER A 401 10.27 -6.42 6.47
CA SER A 401 11.41 -6.99 7.19
C SER A 401 11.24 -6.86 8.70
N MET A 402 11.71 -7.87 9.45
CA MET A 402 11.85 -7.77 10.90
C MET A 402 12.97 -6.79 11.24
N GLY A 403 12.73 -5.92 12.22
CA GLY A 403 13.70 -4.90 12.60
C GLY A 403 13.33 -4.19 13.88
N MET A 404 13.80 -2.96 14.02
CA MET A 404 13.59 -2.12 15.21
C MET A 404 13.93 -2.81 16.53
N LEU A 405 14.81 -3.84 16.52
CA LEU A 405 15.14 -4.59 17.73
C LEU A 405 16.14 -3.79 18.59
N GLU A 406 15.68 -3.32 19.74
CA GLU A 406 16.50 -2.65 20.75
C GLU A 406 16.22 -3.21 22.14
N ILE A 407 17.31 -3.45 22.90
CA ILE A 407 17.24 -3.77 24.34
C ILE A 407 17.95 -2.65 25.10
N PHE A 408 17.24 -2.06 26.04
CA PHE A 408 17.78 -0.95 26.82
C PHE A 408 19.03 -1.39 27.61
N PRO A 409 20.02 -0.52 27.78
CA PRO A 409 21.34 -0.89 28.34
C PRO A 409 21.26 -1.67 29.63
N GLU A 410 20.40 -1.26 30.56
CA GLU A 410 20.23 -1.86 31.90
C GLU A 410 19.57 -3.25 31.90
N PHE A 411 18.97 -3.62 30.78
CA PHE A 411 18.31 -4.93 30.59
C PHE A 411 19.09 -5.87 29.69
N ARG A 412 20.28 -5.46 29.19
CA ARG A 412 21.12 -6.31 28.34
C ARG A 412 21.68 -7.52 29.11
N GLY A 413 22.13 -8.52 28.39
CA GLY A 413 22.70 -9.73 28.96
C GLY A 413 21.68 -10.74 29.56
N LYS A 414 20.38 -10.42 29.56
CA LYS A 414 19.31 -11.25 30.13
C LYS A 414 18.57 -12.12 29.10
N GLY A 415 19.04 -12.14 27.86
CA GLY A 415 18.47 -12.93 26.76
C GLY A 415 17.19 -12.37 26.15
N LEU A 416 16.81 -11.11 26.48
CA LEU A 416 15.55 -10.50 26.03
C LEU A 416 15.48 -10.28 24.51
N ALA A 417 16.63 -9.96 23.87
CA ALA A 417 16.70 -9.88 22.40
C ALA A 417 16.27 -11.19 21.74
N SER A 418 16.72 -12.34 22.29
CA SER A 418 16.29 -13.65 21.79
C SER A 418 14.81 -13.92 21.99
N VAL A 419 14.21 -13.37 23.04
CA VAL A 419 12.76 -13.51 23.29
C VAL A 419 11.96 -12.73 22.26
N LEU A 420 12.33 -11.47 22.03
CA LEU A 420 11.67 -10.63 21.02
C LEU A 420 11.87 -11.19 19.60
N GLU A 421 13.08 -11.64 19.25
CA GLU A 421 13.37 -12.24 17.94
C GLU A 421 12.50 -13.49 17.68
N ALA A 422 12.46 -14.43 18.65
CA ALA A 422 11.61 -15.63 18.53
C ALA A 422 10.13 -15.27 18.42
N PHE A 423 9.66 -14.28 19.17
CA PHE A 423 8.30 -13.78 19.09
C PHE A 423 7.98 -13.19 17.72
N THR A 424 8.86 -12.34 17.19
CA THR A 424 8.68 -11.68 15.88
C THR A 424 8.70 -12.70 14.75
N ILE A 425 9.63 -13.68 14.77
CA ILE A 425 9.65 -14.79 13.82
C ILE A 425 8.31 -15.55 13.83
N ASN A 426 7.82 -15.91 15.02
CA ASN A 426 6.58 -16.66 15.15
C ASN A 426 5.36 -15.86 14.65
N ARG A 427 5.34 -14.56 14.92
CA ARG A 427 4.28 -13.67 14.43
C ARG A 427 4.26 -13.63 12.91
N VAL A 428 5.41 -13.37 12.27
CA VAL A 428 5.51 -13.34 10.80
C VAL A 428 5.11 -14.68 10.19
N LEU A 429 5.50 -15.82 10.81
CA LEU A 429 5.05 -17.15 10.39
C LEU A 429 3.54 -17.34 10.53
N SER A 430 2.93 -16.81 11.58
CA SER A 430 1.46 -16.90 11.78
C SER A 430 0.67 -16.12 10.73
N GLU A 431 1.27 -15.10 10.14
CA GLU A 431 0.75 -14.31 9.01
C GLU A 431 0.94 -15.03 7.65
N GLY A 432 1.50 -16.25 7.62
CA GLY A 432 1.79 -16.99 6.39
C GLY A 432 2.98 -16.44 5.58
N ARG A 433 3.78 -15.56 6.19
CA ARG A 433 4.92 -14.89 5.61
C ARG A 433 6.23 -15.59 5.93
N ILE A 434 7.28 -15.25 5.19
CA ILE A 434 8.64 -15.75 5.46
C ILE A 434 9.40 -14.69 6.28
N PRO A 435 9.82 -15.00 7.53
CA PRO A 435 10.58 -14.06 8.34
C PRO A 435 11.94 -13.76 7.71
N TYR A 436 12.24 -12.48 7.53
CA TYR A 436 13.53 -12.00 7.06
C TYR A 436 13.87 -10.67 7.72
N CYS A 437 15.16 -10.36 7.79
CA CYS A 437 15.69 -9.09 8.24
C CYS A 437 16.95 -8.72 7.46
N GLN A 438 17.38 -7.48 7.60
CA GLN A 438 18.61 -6.96 7.02
C GLN A 438 19.58 -6.60 8.13
N ILE A 439 20.85 -6.96 7.96
CA ILE A 439 21.89 -6.80 8.97
C ILE A 439 22.99 -5.93 8.37
N PHE A 440 23.22 -4.75 8.95
CA PHE A 440 24.37 -3.92 8.59
C PHE A 440 25.67 -4.67 8.85
N ASP A 441 26.67 -4.48 7.98
CA ASP A 441 27.90 -5.25 7.96
C ASP A 441 28.77 -5.09 9.23
N ASP A 442 28.60 -4.02 9.99
CA ASP A 442 29.26 -3.75 11.27
C ASP A 442 28.47 -4.28 12.51
N ASN A 443 27.22 -4.76 12.32
CA ASN A 443 26.36 -5.18 13.44
C ASN A 443 26.57 -6.65 13.84
N ILE A 444 27.72 -6.92 14.47
CA ILE A 444 28.12 -8.26 14.94
C ILE A 444 27.08 -8.88 15.89
N ALA A 445 26.41 -8.06 16.69
CA ALA A 445 25.41 -8.56 17.65
C ALA A 445 24.19 -9.15 16.93
N SER A 446 23.74 -8.50 15.86
CA SER A 446 22.64 -8.99 15.04
C SER A 446 23.03 -10.26 14.28
N PHE A 447 24.24 -10.35 13.69
CA PHE A 447 24.72 -11.57 13.05
C PHE A 447 24.65 -12.78 14.00
N LYS A 448 25.20 -12.66 15.21
CA LYS A 448 25.16 -13.72 16.23
C LYS A 448 23.74 -14.11 16.64
N LEU A 449 22.83 -13.13 16.70
CA LEU A 449 21.43 -13.38 17.04
C LEU A 449 20.73 -14.18 15.92
N GLN A 450 20.90 -13.79 14.67
CA GLN A 450 20.28 -14.43 13.53
C GLN A 450 20.84 -15.86 13.30
N GLU A 451 22.15 -16.04 13.45
CA GLU A 451 22.78 -17.36 13.40
C GLU A 451 22.26 -18.29 14.50
N LYS A 452 22.07 -17.78 15.72
CA LYS A 452 21.50 -18.55 16.85
C LYS A 452 20.13 -19.12 16.52
N PHE A 453 19.29 -18.37 15.80
CA PHE A 453 17.96 -18.86 15.36
C PHE A 453 18.01 -19.63 14.06
N GLY A 454 19.19 -19.75 13.43
CA GLY A 454 19.42 -20.52 12.22
C GLY A 454 18.83 -19.86 10.98
N LEU A 455 18.79 -18.53 10.94
CA LEU A 455 18.53 -17.79 9.72
C LEU A 455 19.70 -18.03 8.75
N ARG A 456 19.34 -18.12 7.47
CA ARG A 456 20.35 -18.18 6.40
C ARG A 456 20.68 -16.75 5.99
N ILE A 457 21.97 -16.41 6.00
CA ILE A 457 22.48 -15.09 5.66
C ILE A 457 22.95 -15.14 4.21
N SER A 458 22.66 -14.09 3.43
CA SER A 458 23.14 -13.93 2.06
C SER A 458 24.68 -13.88 2.02
N LYS A 459 25.27 -14.31 0.92
CA LYS A 459 26.71 -14.20 0.70
C LYS A 459 27.08 -12.81 0.18
N GLU A 460 26.24 -12.30 -0.69
CA GLU A 460 26.32 -11.00 -1.30
C GLU A 460 25.68 -9.94 -0.41
N LYS A 461 26.16 -8.72 -0.49
CA LYS A 461 25.55 -7.54 0.16
C LYS A 461 24.45 -7.00 -0.73
N LEU A 462 23.46 -6.37 -0.11
CA LEU A 462 22.54 -5.44 -0.74
C LEU A 462 22.85 -4.02 -0.27
N TRP A 463 22.46 -3.03 -1.09
CA TRP A 463 22.77 -1.64 -0.86
C TRP A 463 21.50 -0.80 -0.88
N TRP A 464 21.32 -0.03 0.17
CA TRP A 464 20.28 1.00 0.23
C TRP A 464 20.81 2.29 -0.37
N MET A 465 20.10 2.82 -1.36
CA MET A 465 20.47 4.04 -2.05
C MET A 465 19.35 5.07 -1.90
N HIS A 466 19.72 6.29 -1.56
CA HIS A 466 18.80 7.42 -1.50
C HIS A 466 18.97 8.26 -2.76
N LYS A 467 17.89 8.58 -3.43
CA LYS A 467 17.93 9.50 -4.56
C LYS A 467 18.14 10.94 -4.06
N LYS A 468 18.97 11.72 -4.80
CA LYS A 468 19.20 13.15 -4.54
C LYS A 468 17.97 13.99 -4.79
#